data_497c03753bd82d330b660f18da11898a
#
_entry.id   497c03753bd82d330b660f18da11898a
#
_cell.length_a   1.000
_cell.length_b   1.000
_cell.length_c   1.000
_cell.angle_alpha   90.00
_cell.angle_beta   90.00
_cell.angle_gamma   90.00
#
_symmetry.space_group_name_H-M   'P 1'
#
loop_
_entity.id
_entity.type
_entity.pdbx_description
1 polymer ?
#
loop_
_entity_poly.entity_id
_entity_poly.type
_entity_poly.pdbx_seq_one_letter_code
_entity_poly.pdbx_strand_id
1 'polypeptide(L)'
;MKTLALAILALEANPAIYASDGTLNYMPIFKIIIAVYLLYVAVLGRGKILENKHLKIEEKKFRTIMRSVALAGAVFTLGNSAIEFFLYDNATFKVVGSVLWMLGLAALVAMLVLSIVFTDRKAVAEEQRRQDEEMIRKERNKMRAAFEFDDEDDKSESDDKFSSDDKTDGK
;
A
#
# COMPACT_ATOMS: atom_id res chain seq x y z
N MET A 1 21.10 -22.22 -21.84
CA MET A 1 19.80 -22.22 -22.53
C MET A 1 19.04 -23.56 -22.41
N LYS A 2 19.71 -24.72 -22.54
CA LYS A 2 19.03 -26.05 -22.42
C LYS A 2 18.38 -26.31 -21.05
N THR A 3 18.98 -25.85 -19.96
CA THR A 3 18.43 -25.96 -18.58
C THR A 3 17.16 -25.15 -18.37
N LEU A 4 17.07 -23.97 -18.97
CA LEU A 4 15.89 -23.12 -18.88
C LEU A 4 14.71 -23.70 -19.68
N ALA A 5 14.98 -24.26 -20.87
CA ALA A 5 13.97 -24.93 -21.68
C ALA A 5 13.43 -26.21 -21.00
N LEU A 6 14.30 -26.99 -20.33
CA LEU A 6 13.90 -28.15 -19.55
C LEU A 6 13.05 -27.76 -18.32
N ALA A 7 13.41 -26.66 -17.65
CA ALA A 7 12.61 -26.15 -16.53
C ALA A 7 11.23 -25.67 -16.98
N ILE A 8 11.12 -25.00 -18.13
CA ILE A 8 9.83 -24.57 -18.69
C ILE A 8 8.98 -25.77 -19.08
N LEU A 9 9.57 -26.79 -19.73
CA LEU A 9 8.87 -28.02 -20.10
C LEU A 9 8.40 -28.82 -18.88
N ALA A 10 9.21 -28.86 -17.82
CA ALA A 10 8.80 -29.47 -16.54
C ALA A 10 7.69 -28.69 -15.84
N LEU A 11 7.65 -27.37 -15.99
CA LEU A 11 6.57 -26.53 -15.50
C LEU A 11 5.26 -26.76 -16.25
N GLU A 12 5.31 -26.87 -17.59
CA GLU A 12 4.15 -27.15 -18.45
C GLU A 12 3.54 -28.54 -18.21
N ALA A 13 4.36 -29.53 -17.82
CA ALA A 13 3.90 -30.88 -17.53
C ALA A 13 3.42 -31.09 -16.09
N ASN A 14 3.51 -30.04 -15.23
CA ASN A 14 3.17 -30.20 -13.82
C ASN A 14 1.65 -30.07 -13.59
N PRO A 15 0.96 -31.14 -13.17
CA PRO A 15 -0.48 -31.13 -12.95
C PRO A 15 -0.92 -30.22 -11.80
N ALA A 16 0.01 -29.71 -10.99
CA ALA A 16 -0.29 -28.68 -9.99
C ALA A 16 -0.57 -27.32 -10.62
N ILE A 17 -0.02 -27.07 -11.83
CA ILE A 17 -0.17 -25.80 -12.56
C ILE A 17 -1.34 -25.83 -13.55
N TYR A 18 -1.54 -26.99 -14.17
CA TYR A 18 -2.62 -27.19 -15.14
C TYR A 18 -3.69 -28.13 -14.57
N ALA A 19 -4.94 -27.71 -14.63
CA ALA A 19 -6.07 -28.59 -14.35
C ALA A 19 -6.21 -29.64 -15.46
N SER A 20 -6.96 -30.71 -15.20
CA SER A 20 -7.20 -31.81 -16.15
C SER A 20 -7.87 -31.38 -17.47
N ASP A 21 -8.46 -30.19 -17.49
CA ASP A 21 -9.08 -29.55 -18.66
C ASP A 21 -8.12 -28.62 -19.44
N GLY A 22 -6.84 -28.58 -19.08
CA GLY A 22 -5.82 -27.72 -19.69
C GLY A 22 -5.88 -26.27 -19.24
N THR A 23 -6.76 -25.91 -18.31
CA THR A 23 -6.80 -24.55 -17.76
C THR A 23 -5.72 -24.33 -16.71
N LEU A 24 -5.18 -23.11 -16.66
CA LEU A 24 -4.18 -22.71 -15.64
C LEU A 24 -4.82 -22.69 -14.25
N ASN A 25 -4.22 -23.45 -13.34
CA ASN A 25 -4.57 -23.36 -11.93
C ASN A 25 -3.83 -22.17 -11.29
N TYR A 26 -4.54 -21.07 -11.08
CA TYR A 26 -3.95 -19.85 -10.51
C TYR A 26 -3.57 -19.94 -9.02
N MET A 27 -4.11 -20.93 -8.31
CA MET A 27 -3.89 -21.06 -6.87
C MET A 27 -2.41 -21.26 -6.47
N PRO A 28 -1.62 -22.14 -7.08
CA PRO A 28 -0.19 -22.27 -6.76
C PRO A 28 0.58 -20.99 -7.07
N ILE A 29 0.26 -20.32 -8.18
CA ILE A 29 0.91 -19.06 -8.57
C ILE A 29 0.64 -17.98 -7.52
N PHE A 30 -0.61 -17.85 -7.07
CA PHE A 30 -1.00 -16.90 -6.04
C PHE A 30 -0.28 -17.17 -4.71
N LYS A 31 -0.14 -18.43 -4.30
CA LYS A 31 0.61 -18.82 -3.10
C LYS A 31 2.08 -18.42 -3.19
N ILE A 32 2.71 -18.62 -4.35
CA ILE A 32 4.11 -18.20 -4.58
C ILE A 32 4.26 -16.68 -4.48
N ILE A 33 3.35 -15.91 -5.05
CA ILE A 33 3.37 -14.45 -4.97
C ILE A 33 3.28 -14.00 -3.51
N ILE A 34 2.38 -14.58 -2.72
CA ILE A 34 2.26 -14.30 -1.29
C ILE A 34 3.56 -14.65 -0.55
N ALA A 35 4.13 -15.83 -0.83
CA ALA A 35 5.35 -16.27 -0.19
C ALA A 35 6.53 -15.34 -0.50
N VAL A 36 6.69 -14.91 -1.76
CA VAL A 36 7.72 -13.96 -2.18
C VAL A 36 7.51 -12.60 -1.50
N TYR A 37 6.27 -12.13 -1.42
CA TYR A 37 5.95 -10.87 -0.71
C TYR A 37 6.31 -10.94 0.77
N LEU A 38 5.94 -12.02 1.46
CA LEU A 38 6.29 -12.23 2.87
C LEU A 38 7.80 -12.31 3.08
N LEU A 39 8.51 -13.02 2.18
CA LEU A 39 9.96 -13.10 2.22
C LEU A 39 10.60 -11.72 1.98
N TYR A 40 10.08 -10.94 1.05
CA TYR A 40 10.51 -9.57 0.80
C TYR A 40 10.38 -8.71 2.08
N VAL A 41 9.23 -8.75 2.74
CA VAL A 41 8.99 -8.02 4.00
C VAL A 41 9.92 -8.49 5.11
N ALA A 42 10.14 -9.82 5.22
CA ALA A 42 11.01 -10.40 6.24
C ALA A 42 12.49 -10.00 6.07
N VAL A 43 13.01 -10.05 4.85
CA VAL A 43 14.43 -9.79 4.56
C VAL A 43 14.74 -8.28 4.51
N LEU A 44 14.01 -7.52 3.70
CA LEU A 44 14.27 -6.09 3.55
C LEU A 44 13.74 -5.26 4.71
N GLY A 45 12.74 -5.75 5.44
CA GLY A 45 12.12 -4.98 6.53
C GLY A 45 11.46 -3.70 6.00
N ARG A 46 11.09 -3.65 4.72
CA ARG A 46 10.43 -2.54 4.05
C ARG A 46 9.04 -2.97 3.61
N GLY A 47 8.08 -2.05 3.74
CA GLY A 47 6.70 -2.27 3.32
C GLY A 47 5.79 -1.28 4.02
N LYS A 48 4.69 -0.91 3.39
CA LYS A 48 3.72 0.06 3.95
C LYS A 48 3.22 -0.32 5.35
N ILE A 49 3.18 -1.61 5.67
CA ILE A 49 2.77 -2.12 7.00
C ILE A 49 3.82 -1.81 8.07
N LEU A 50 5.10 -1.70 7.69
CA LEU A 50 6.23 -1.43 8.60
C LEU A 50 6.56 0.07 8.74
N GLU A 51 6.05 0.91 7.83
CA GLU A 51 6.29 2.37 7.80
C GLU A 51 5.31 3.16 8.67
N ASN A 52 4.69 2.51 9.65
CA ASN A 52 3.74 3.17 10.55
C ASN A 52 4.47 4.17 11.45
N LYS A 53 4.14 5.47 11.33
CA LYS A 53 4.77 6.55 12.10
C LYS A 53 4.25 6.64 13.54
N HIS A 54 3.04 6.15 13.80
CA HIS A 54 2.36 6.26 15.08
C HIS A 54 2.26 4.91 15.77
N LEU A 55 3.39 4.43 16.33
CA LEU A 55 3.47 3.16 17.03
C LEU A 55 3.39 3.38 18.55
N LYS A 56 2.62 2.52 19.23
CA LYS A 56 2.57 2.46 20.71
C LYS A 56 3.81 1.87 21.34
N ILE A 57 4.61 1.15 20.55
CA ILE A 57 5.83 0.48 20.97
C ILE A 57 7.04 1.01 20.20
N GLU A 58 8.21 0.75 20.72
CA GLU A 58 9.50 1.08 20.08
C GLU A 58 9.56 0.50 18.67
N GLU A 59 9.85 1.33 17.69
CA GLU A 59 9.88 0.98 16.26
C GLU A 59 10.76 -0.24 15.97
N LYS A 60 11.91 -0.35 16.63
CA LYS A 60 12.81 -1.51 16.48
C LYS A 60 12.17 -2.82 16.90
N LYS A 61 11.45 -2.82 18.03
CA LYS A 61 10.74 -4.02 18.54
C LYS A 61 9.60 -4.39 17.60
N PHE A 62 8.81 -3.42 17.14
CA PHE A 62 7.75 -3.64 16.17
C PHE A 62 8.28 -4.28 14.89
N ARG A 63 9.33 -3.69 14.30
CA ARG A 63 9.93 -4.21 13.07
C ARG A 63 10.47 -5.64 13.27
N THR A 64 11.08 -5.94 14.40
CA THR A 64 11.60 -7.29 14.70
C THR A 64 10.46 -8.32 14.77
N ILE A 65 9.38 -8.01 15.50
CA ILE A 65 8.22 -8.89 15.62
C ILE A 65 7.59 -9.13 14.25
N MET A 66 7.35 -8.07 13.48
CA MET A 66 6.74 -8.17 12.16
C MET A 66 7.59 -8.98 11.18
N ARG A 67 8.92 -8.79 11.20
CA ARG A 67 9.85 -9.56 10.37
C ARG A 67 9.85 -11.05 10.76
N SER A 68 9.80 -11.37 12.05
CA SER A 68 9.74 -12.75 12.51
C SER A 68 8.44 -13.44 12.08
N VAL A 69 7.29 -12.76 12.19
CA VAL A 69 6.00 -13.28 11.75
C VAL A 69 5.97 -13.44 10.22
N ALA A 70 6.50 -12.46 9.47
CA ALA A 70 6.61 -12.53 8.02
C ALA A 70 7.50 -13.68 7.56
N LEU A 71 8.63 -13.91 8.23
CA LEU A 71 9.54 -15.03 7.94
C LEU A 71 8.86 -16.38 8.18
N ALA A 72 8.20 -16.54 9.32
CA ALA A 72 7.44 -17.77 9.61
C ALA A 72 6.35 -18.01 8.57
N GLY A 73 5.57 -17.00 8.21
CA GLY A 73 4.57 -17.08 7.15
C GLY A 73 5.16 -17.46 5.79
N ALA A 74 6.31 -16.86 5.43
CA ALA A 74 7.02 -17.19 4.19
C ALA A 74 7.47 -18.67 4.16
N VAL A 75 8.05 -19.15 5.25
CA VAL A 75 8.49 -20.56 5.36
C VAL A 75 7.31 -21.52 5.23
N PHE A 76 6.19 -21.25 5.88
CA PHE A 76 4.99 -22.10 5.79
C PHE A 76 4.39 -22.09 4.39
N THR A 77 4.27 -20.94 3.74
CA THR A 77 3.73 -20.84 2.38
C THR A 77 4.65 -21.45 1.33
N LEU A 78 5.97 -21.28 1.45
CA LEU A 78 6.95 -21.91 0.57
C LEU A 78 6.97 -23.43 0.78
N GLY A 79 6.89 -23.91 2.04
CA GLY A 79 6.81 -25.33 2.36
C GLY A 79 5.57 -25.98 1.74
N ASN A 80 4.41 -25.31 1.84
CA ASN A 80 3.21 -25.80 1.16
C ASN A 80 3.40 -25.84 -0.37
N SER A 81 3.94 -24.78 -0.97
CA SER A 81 4.17 -24.74 -2.41
C SER A 81 5.15 -25.84 -2.85
N ALA A 82 6.21 -26.10 -2.08
CA ALA A 82 7.14 -27.18 -2.37
C ALA A 82 6.47 -28.56 -2.32
N ILE A 83 5.60 -28.81 -1.33
CA ILE A 83 4.83 -30.05 -1.24
C ILE A 83 3.91 -30.22 -2.44
N GLU A 84 3.20 -29.17 -2.85
CA GLU A 84 2.31 -29.21 -4.02
C GLU A 84 3.07 -29.47 -5.32
N PHE A 85 4.32 -28.96 -5.45
CA PHE A 85 5.12 -29.17 -6.66
C PHE A 85 5.79 -30.54 -6.73
N PHE A 86 6.34 -31.04 -5.61
CA PHE A 86 7.21 -32.19 -5.62
C PHE A 86 6.56 -33.47 -5.08
N LEU A 87 5.52 -33.35 -4.23
CA LEU A 87 4.95 -34.46 -3.46
C LEU A 87 3.43 -34.62 -3.63
N TYR A 88 2.92 -34.04 -4.72
CA TYR A 88 1.49 -33.90 -4.98
C TYR A 88 0.71 -35.23 -4.99
N ASP A 89 1.34 -36.35 -5.33
CA ASP A 89 0.69 -37.66 -5.47
C ASP A 89 0.37 -38.33 -4.14
N ASN A 90 0.99 -37.94 -3.04
CA ASN A 90 0.83 -38.60 -1.76
C ASN A 90 -0.23 -37.91 -0.88
N ALA A 91 -1.28 -38.68 -0.52
CA ALA A 91 -2.40 -38.16 0.28
C ALA A 91 -1.98 -37.56 1.62
N THR A 92 -0.97 -38.13 2.28
CA THR A 92 -0.44 -37.62 3.56
C THR A 92 0.18 -36.23 3.39
N PHE A 93 0.94 -36.02 2.32
CA PHE A 93 1.55 -34.71 2.05
C PHE A 93 0.54 -33.65 1.65
N LYS A 94 -0.59 -34.01 1.04
CA LYS A 94 -1.69 -33.07 0.79
C LYS A 94 -2.26 -32.49 2.10
N VAL A 95 -2.46 -33.33 3.11
CA VAL A 95 -2.93 -32.87 4.42
C VAL A 95 -1.90 -31.97 5.08
N VAL A 96 -0.62 -32.34 5.08
CA VAL A 96 0.46 -31.52 5.63
C VAL A 96 0.55 -30.17 4.91
N GLY A 97 0.47 -30.15 3.57
CA GLY A 97 0.45 -28.95 2.76
C GLY A 97 -0.72 -28.03 3.13
N SER A 98 -1.93 -28.58 3.30
CA SER A 98 -3.10 -27.82 3.71
C SER A 98 -2.91 -27.17 5.09
N VAL A 99 -2.34 -27.86 6.05
CA VAL A 99 -2.03 -27.32 7.38
C VAL A 99 -1.00 -26.19 7.28
N LEU A 100 0.07 -26.37 6.50
CA LEU A 100 1.08 -25.32 6.28
C LEU A 100 0.48 -24.08 5.62
N TRP A 101 -0.42 -24.25 4.66
CA TRP A 101 -1.14 -23.15 4.04
C TRP A 101 -2.00 -22.37 5.06
N MET A 102 -2.75 -23.06 5.91
CA MET A 102 -3.54 -22.43 6.98
C MET A 102 -2.65 -21.65 7.95
N LEU A 103 -1.48 -22.17 8.32
CA LEU A 103 -0.50 -21.48 9.16
C LEU A 103 0.08 -20.24 8.45
N GLY A 104 0.34 -20.33 7.15
CA GLY A 104 0.78 -19.19 6.34
C GLY A 104 -0.27 -18.07 6.30
N LEU A 105 -1.54 -18.41 6.10
CA LEU A 105 -2.65 -17.45 6.17
C LEU A 105 -2.81 -16.86 7.58
N ALA A 106 -2.71 -17.68 8.61
CA ALA A 106 -2.76 -17.22 10.00
C ALA A 106 -1.64 -16.20 10.30
N ALA A 107 -0.43 -16.41 9.77
CA ALA A 107 0.66 -15.45 9.89
C ALA A 107 0.35 -14.10 9.20
N LEU A 108 -0.28 -14.12 8.01
CA LEU A 108 -0.73 -12.89 7.34
C LEU A 108 -1.77 -12.13 8.18
N VAL A 109 -2.78 -12.84 8.68
CA VAL A 109 -3.80 -12.24 9.55
C VAL A 109 -3.17 -11.68 10.81
N ALA A 110 -2.24 -12.43 11.43
CA ALA A 110 -1.50 -11.97 12.61
C ALA A 110 -0.72 -10.67 12.32
N MET A 111 -0.06 -10.55 11.17
CA MET A 111 0.61 -9.31 10.76
C MET A 111 -0.35 -8.13 10.68
N LEU A 112 -1.53 -8.31 10.09
CA LEU A 112 -2.55 -7.26 10.00
C LEU A 112 -3.07 -6.86 11.38
N VAL A 113 -3.40 -7.85 12.22
CA VAL A 113 -3.88 -7.61 13.59
C VAL A 113 -2.82 -6.89 14.42
N LEU A 114 -1.58 -7.34 14.39
CA LEU A 114 -0.47 -6.71 15.10
C LEU A 114 -0.25 -5.26 14.61
N SER A 115 -0.34 -5.01 13.31
CA SER A 115 -0.24 -3.66 12.75
C SER A 115 -1.33 -2.75 13.32
N ILE A 116 -2.58 -3.23 13.40
CA ILE A 116 -3.71 -2.45 13.95
C ILE A 116 -3.57 -2.24 15.46
N VAL A 117 -3.20 -3.28 16.20
CA VAL A 117 -3.08 -3.24 17.68
C VAL A 117 -1.96 -2.29 18.12
N PHE A 118 -0.82 -2.32 17.42
CA PHE A 118 0.33 -1.49 17.76
C PHE A 118 0.28 -0.08 17.19
N THR A 119 -0.70 0.24 16.34
CA THR A 119 -0.90 1.60 15.83
C THR A 119 -1.67 2.44 16.85
N ASP A 120 -1.19 3.64 17.13
CA ASP A 120 -1.92 4.61 17.95
C ASP A 120 -2.97 5.34 17.12
N ARG A 121 -4.22 4.88 17.24
CA ARG A 121 -5.36 5.43 16.49
C ARG A 121 -5.63 6.91 16.81
N LYS A 122 -5.30 7.36 18.04
CA LYS A 122 -5.50 8.77 18.42
C LYS A 122 -4.53 9.66 17.68
N ALA A 123 -3.26 9.30 17.65
CA ALA A 123 -2.24 10.06 16.95
C ALA A 123 -2.48 10.11 15.44
N VAL A 124 -2.95 9.00 14.84
CA VAL A 124 -3.36 8.97 13.41
C VAL A 124 -4.54 9.90 13.14
N ALA A 125 -5.57 9.88 14.01
CA ALA A 125 -6.73 10.74 13.85
C ALA A 125 -6.40 12.23 14.02
N GLU A 126 -5.48 12.58 14.92
CA GLU A 126 -5.00 13.96 15.08
C GLU A 126 -4.20 14.44 13.86
N GLU A 127 -3.35 13.58 13.29
CA GLU A 127 -2.60 13.93 12.07
C GLU A 127 -3.53 14.11 10.87
N GLN A 128 -4.54 13.26 10.72
CA GLN A 128 -5.56 13.43 9.69
C GLN A 128 -6.31 14.76 9.85
N ARG A 129 -6.73 15.12 11.04
CA ARG A 129 -7.37 16.41 11.30
C ARG A 129 -6.48 17.58 10.90
N ARG A 130 -5.19 17.54 11.25
CA ARG A 130 -4.24 18.59 10.86
C ARG A 130 -4.09 18.70 9.34
N GLN A 131 -4.04 17.57 8.63
CA GLN A 131 -3.96 17.55 7.17
C GLN A 131 -5.23 18.10 6.53
N ASP A 132 -6.40 17.76 7.05
CA ASP A 132 -7.68 18.28 6.59
C ASP A 132 -7.79 19.79 6.83
N GLU A 133 -7.38 20.27 8.01
CA GLU A 133 -7.33 21.71 8.33
C GLU A 133 -6.38 22.48 7.40
N GLU A 134 -5.21 21.91 7.08
CA GLU A 134 -4.26 22.49 6.13
C GLU A 134 -4.83 22.54 4.70
N MET A 135 -5.53 21.51 4.26
CA MET A 135 -6.18 21.49 2.95
C MET A 135 -7.26 22.55 2.87
N ILE A 136 -8.15 22.64 3.87
CA ILE A 136 -9.19 23.66 3.95
C ILE A 136 -8.57 25.07 3.95
N ARG A 137 -7.48 25.27 4.68
CA ARG A 137 -6.76 26.56 4.71
C ARG A 137 -6.17 26.93 3.35
N LYS A 138 -5.58 25.96 2.64
CA LYS A 138 -5.06 26.16 1.28
C LYS A 138 -6.15 26.49 0.28
N GLU A 139 -7.29 25.81 0.35
CA GLU A 139 -8.45 26.12 -0.50
C GLU A 139 -9.02 27.49 -0.21
N ARG A 140 -9.16 27.87 1.07
CA ARG A 140 -9.62 29.21 1.46
C ARG A 140 -8.68 30.31 0.96
N ASN A 141 -7.37 30.09 1.04
CA ASN A 141 -6.39 31.04 0.53
C ASN A 141 -6.43 31.17 -1.00
N LYS A 142 -6.65 30.04 -1.73
CA LYS A 142 -6.86 30.07 -3.18
C LYS A 142 -8.12 30.86 -3.57
N MET A 143 -9.22 30.64 -2.86
CA MET A 143 -10.45 31.41 -3.08
C MET A 143 -10.25 32.91 -2.82
N ARG A 144 -9.59 33.27 -1.70
CA ARG A 144 -9.27 34.69 -1.42
C ARG A 144 -8.44 35.30 -2.53
N ALA A 145 -7.37 34.66 -2.97
CA ALA A 145 -6.54 35.16 -4.05
C ALA A 145 -7.31 35.29 -5.37
N ALA A 146 -8.29 34.43 -5.65
CA ALA A 146 -9.16 34.58 -6.82
C ALA A 146 -10.10 35.79 -6.72
N PHE A 147 -10.64 36.06 -5.52
CA PHE A 147 -11.50 37.26 -5.32
C PHE A 147 -10.73 38.57 -5.27
N GLU A 148 -9.47 38.57 -4.79
CA GLU A 148 -8.64 39.79 -4.79
C GLU A 148 -8.23 40.22 -6.21
N PHE A 149 -8.16 39.30 -7.19
CA PHE A 149 -7.90 39.67 -8.60
C PHE A 149 -9.09 40.31 -9.31
N ASP A 150 -10.32 39.98 -8.92
CA ASP A 150 -11.53 40.60 -9.53
C ASP A 150 -11.77 42.02 -9.05
N ASP A 151 -11.29 42.42 -7.87
CA ASP A 151 -11.47 43.80 -7.32
C ASP A 151 -10.47 44.81 -7.89
N GLU A 152 -9.35 44.41 -8.52
CA GLU A 152 -8.38 45.29 -9.13
C GLU A 152 -8.80 45.76 -10.55
N ASP A 153 -9.57 44.96 -11.29
CA ASP A 153 -10.02 45.34 -12.64
C ASP A 153 -11.16 46.40 -12.62
N ASP A 154 -11.93 46.54 -11.53
CA ASP A 154 -13.01 47.51 -11.40
C ASP A 154 -12.53 48.93 -10.95
N LYS A 155 -11.28 49.05 -10.48
CA LYS A 155 -10.73 50.34 -10.02
C LYS A 155 -10.02 51.15 -11.11
N SER A 156 -9.79 50.56 -12.29
CA SER A 156 -9.03 51.25 -13.35
C SER A 156 -9.87 52.07 -14.33
N GLU A 157 -11.20 52.07 -14.20
CA GLU A 157 -12.10 52.80 -15.15
C GLU A 157 -12.82 54.06 -14.62
N SER A 158 -12.59 54.50 -13.36
CA SER A 158 -13.36 55.58 -12.77
C SER A 158 -12.62 56.92 -12.51
N ASP A 159 -11.32 57.05 -12.85
CA ASP A 159 -10.56 58.28 -12.52
C ASP A 159 -10.24 59.22 -13.70
N ASP A 160 -10.88 59.08 -14.87
CA ASP A 160 -10.65 59.96 -16.01
C ASP A 160 -11.90 60.73 -16.49
N LYS A 161 -12.66 61.38 -15.60
CA LYS A 161 -13.63 62.40 -16.04
C LYS A 161 -14.06 63.31 -14.89
N PHE A 162 -13.22 64.16 -14.42
CA PHE A 162 -13.70 65.47 -13.89
C PHE A 162 -12.56 66.48 -13.79
N SER A 163 -12.11 66.96 -14.94
CA SER A 163 -11.39 68.28 -15.04
C SER A 163 -12.01 69.07 -16.14
N SER A 164 -12.94 69.86 -15.80
CA SER A 164 -13.34 71.03 -16.67
C SER A 164 -13.63 72.29 -15.81
N ASP A 165 -12.76 73.17 -15.97
CA ASP A 165 -13.03 74.65 -16.10
C ASP A 165 -14.09 75.28 -15.19
N ASP A 166 -13.69 76.03 -14.24
CA ASP A 166 -14.31 77.34 -14.08
C ASP A 166 -13.29 78.39 -13.67
N LYS A 167 -12.85 79.14 -14.72
CA LYS A 167 -12.33 80.47 -14.61
C LYS A 167 -13.53 81.39 -14.59
N THR A 168 -13.75 82.12 -13.54
CA THR A 168 -14.46 83.44 -13.62
C THR A 168 -13.76 84.47 -12.74
N ASP A 169 -13.27 85.41 -13.45
CA ASP A 169 -12.83 86.73 -13.00
C ASP A 169 -13.86 87.43 -12.13
N GLY A 170 -13.37 88.31 -11.24
CA GLY A 170 -14.24 89.38 -10.79
C GLY A 170 -13.83 90.07 -9.50
N LYS A 171 -13.02 91.19 -9.71
CA LYS A 171 -12.90 92.36 -8.84
C LYS A 171 -12.39 92.20 -7.41
#